data_658fe7eb2c59c785b52de0a4199e552a
#
_entry.id   658fe7eb2c59c785b52de0a4199e552a
#
_cell.length_a   1.000
_cell.length_b   1.000
_cell.length_c   1.000
_cell.angle_alpha   90.00
_cell.angle_beta   90.00
_cell.angle_gamma   90.00
#
_symmetry.space_group_name_H-M   'P 1'
#
loop_
_entity.id
_entity.type
_entity.pdbx_description
1 polymer ?
#
loop_
_entity_poly.entity_id
_entity_poly.type
_entity_poly.pdbx_seq_one_letter_code
_entity_poly.pdbx_strand_id
1 'polypeptide(L)'
;MRSYVISTDSSADLSEAYLKEHQITMISLSCILNGKIYNSENPITPKQLYDNIREGAMPTTSQVNPEQAKAAFEPLLKEGKDILHLAFSSGLSGSCQSARIAAEELQDEYPERKIVVIDTLLAALGQGLLVYKAAQLKEQGASMDEVADWCEKNKDYIASYVTVDDLFHLYRGGRVSRSSAVLGSMVGIKPIIRVNEEGKLEVIGKVRGRKKAIQTIIKDLMERIRDGEKTVFISHGDCLEEAEAIKQKLITDYGMENVQIEYVGPVIGAHTGVGVLAIFALANSR
;
A
#
# COMPACT_ATOMS: atom_id res chain seq x y z
N MET A 1 28.03 3.93 12.06
CA MET A 1 26.59 3.56 12.01
C MET A 1 26.50 2.16 11.42
N ARG A 2 25.67 1.26 11.94
CA ARG A 2 25.47 -0.07 11.35
C ARG A 2 24.76 0.08 10.00
N SER A 3 25.19 -0.72 9.01
CA SER A 3 24.52 -0.75 7.71
C SER A 3 23.17 -1.46 7.85
N TYR A 4 22.13 -0.88 7.26
CA TYR A 4 20.78 -1.47 7.28
C TYR A 4 20.08 -1.33 5.94
N VAL A 5 19.08 -2.17 5.72
CA VAL A 5 18.20 -2.17 4.54
C VAL A 5 16.77 -1.87 4.97
N ILE A 6 16.08 -1.06 4.18
CA ILE A 6 14.62 -0.95 4.25
C ILE A 6 14.03 -2.06 3.39
N SER A 7 13.07 -2.78 3.92
CA SER A 7 12.31 -3.82 3.24
C SER A 7 10.81 -3.54 3.33
N THR A 8 10.05 -3.99 2.35
CA THR A 8 8.59 -3.88 2.34
C THR A 8 7.95 -5.03 1.56
N ASP A 9 6.63 -5.07 1.49
CA ASP A 9 5.86 -6.04 0.71
C ASP A 9 5.49 -5.48 -0.67
N SER A 10 5.18 -6.36 -1.62
CA SER A 10 4.69 -5.96 -2.95
C SER A 10 3.36 -5.20 -2.92
N SER A 11 2.64 -5.23 -1.79
CA SER A 11 1.42 -4.43 -1.55
C SER A 11 1.68 -2.93 -1.34
N ALA A 12 2.94 -2.50 -1.27
CA ALA A 12 3.30 -1.08 -1.21
C ALA A 12 3.13 -0.34 -2.55
N ASP A 13 2.97 -1.10 -3.64
CA ASP A 13 2.73 -0.61 -5.01
C ASP A 13 3.78 0.41 -5.50
N LEU A 14 4.99 0.38 -4.95
CA LEU A 14 6.12 1.17 -5.43
C LEU A 14 6.69 0.57 -6.72
N SER A 15 7.10 1.43 -7.65
CA SER A 15 7.71 0.96 -8.91
C SER A 15 9.02 0.22 -8.68
N GLU A 16 9.31 -0.76 -9.55
CA GLU A 16 10.58 -1.50 -9.51
C GLU A 16 11.79 -0.56 -9.65
N ALA A 17 11.65 0.49 -10.46
CA ALA A 17 12.68 1.50 -10.63
C ALA A 17 13.01 2.20 -9.31
N TYR A 18 11.96 2.62 -8.56
CA TYR A 18 12.12 3.24 -7.25
C TYR A 18 12.76 2.29 -6.24
N LEU A 19 12.27 1.05 -6.15
CA LEU A 19 12.81 0.05 -5.24
C LEU A 19 14.31 -0.20 -5.49
N LYS A 20 14.69 -0.31 -6.76
CA LYS A 20 16.08 -0.52 -7.17
C LYS A 20 16.98 0.69 -6.89
N GLU A 21 16.52 1.89 -7.23
CA GLU A 21 17.27 3.14 -7.02
C GLU A 21 17.60 3.34 -5.54
N HIS A 22 16.64 3.10 -4.66
CA HIS A 22 16.76 3.31 -3.20
C HIS A 22 17.20 2.04 -2.44
N GLN A 23 17.56 0.96 -3.15
CA GLN A 23 18.02 -0.32 -2.57
C GLN A 23 17.04 -0.86 -1.53
N ILE A 24 15.74 -0.83 -1.85
CA ILE A 24 14.67 -1.35 -1.00
C ILE A 24 14.39 -2.80 -1.40
N THR A 25 14.44 -3.71 -0.44
CA THR A 25 14.09 -5.12 -0.66
C THR A 25 12.58 -5.31 -0.59
N MET A 26 12.03 -6.04 -1.56
CA MET A 26 10.58 -6.31 -1.60
C MET A 26 10.31 -7.80 -1.42
N ILE A 27 9.39 -8.14 -0.51
CA ILE A 27 8.84 -9.48 -0.36
C ILE A 27 7.53 -9.56 -1.16
N SER A 28 7.44 -10.54 -2.06
CA SER A 28 6.29 -10.66 -2.96
C SER A 28 5.16 -11.49 -2.35
N LEU A 29 3.98 -10.89 -2.22
CA LEU A 29 2.74 -11.64 -2.12
C LEU A 29 2.38 -12.25 -3.48
N SER A 30 1.46 -13.22 -3.49
CA SER A 30 1.01 -13.86 -4.72
C SER A 30 -0.39 -13.41 -5.12
N CYS A 31 -0.58 -13.21 -6.43
CA CYS A 31 -1.87 -13.10 -7.08
C CYS A 31 -2.16 -14.40 -7.83
N ILE A 32 -3.34 -14.98 -7.67
CA ILE A 32 -3.77 -16.22 -8.32
C ILE A 32 -4.88 -15.85 -9.31
N LEU A 33 -4.59 -16.04 -10.59
CA LEU A 33 -5.49 -15.71 -11.68
C LEU A 33 -5.62 -16.91 -12.62
N ASN A 34 -6.83 -17.39 -12.87
CA ASN A 34 -7.11 -18.52 -13.75
C ASN A 34 -6.25 -19.78 -13.42
N GLY A 35 -6.06 -20.05 -12.13
CA GLY A 35 -5.27 -21.20 -11.65
C GLY A 35 -3.74 -21.02 -11.72
N LYS A 36 -3.24 -19.89 -12.22
CA LYS A 36 -1.81 -19.56 -12.24
C LYS A 36 -1.45 -18.64 -11.08
N ILE A 37 -0.26 -18.89 -10.50
CA ILE A 37 0.30 -18.07 -9.43
C ILE A 37 1.25 -17.04 -10.05
N TYR A 38 1.06 -15.78 -9.70
CA TYR A 38 1.89 -14.65 -10.10
C TYR A 38 2.51 -13.98 -8.87
N ASN A 39 3.80 -13.77 -8.93
CA ASN A 39 4.63 -13.17 -7.89
C ASN A 39 5.90 -12.58 -8.53
N SER A 40 6.96 -12.31 -7.76
CA SER A 40 8.24 -11.80 -8.30
C SER A 40 8.94 -12.75 -9.27
N GLU A 41 8.75 -14.07 -9.16
CA GLU A 41 9.36 -15.06 -10.04
C GLU A 41 8.56 -15.24 -11.33
N ASN A 42 7.26 -15.04 -11.28
CA ASN A 42 6.35 -15.13 -12.42
C ASN A 42 5.43 -13.90 -12.40
N PRO A 43 5.89 -12.74 -12.87
CA PRO A 43 5.15 -11.49 -12.74
C PRO A 43 3.96 -11.40 -13.70
N ILE A 44 2.92 -10.68 -13.26
CA ILE A 44 1.83 -10.20 -14.10
C ILE A 44 1.81 -8.67 -14.03
N THR A 45 1.66 -8.01 -15.15
CA THR A 45 1.51 -6.55 -15.13
C THR A 45 0.14 -6.14 -14.59
N PRO A 46 0.03 -4.96 -13.94
CA PRO A 46 -1.28 -4.44 -13.52
C PRO A 46 -2.29 -4.39 -14.68
N LYS A 47 -1.85 -3.94 -15.86
CA LYS A 47 -2.71 -3.88 -17.06
C LYS A 47 -3.29 -5.25 -17.43
N GLN A 48 -2.46 -6.30 -17.46
CA GLN A 48 -2.92 -7.67 -17.73
C GLN A 48 -3.93 -8.15 -16.70
N LEU A 49 -3.71 -7.86 -15.40
CA LEU A 49 -4.67 -8.19 -14.37
C LEU A 49 -6.02 -7.53 -14.63
N TYR A 50 -6.02 -6.20 -14.86
CA TYR A 50 -7.27 -5.45 -15.04
C TYR A 50 -8.01 -5.84 -16.32
N ASP A 51 -7.30 -6.19 -17.40
CA ASP A 51 -7.93 -6.71 -18.62
C ASP A 51 -8.66 -8.03 -18.35
N ASN A 52 -8.02 -8.98 -17.64
CA ASN A 52 -8.64 -10.23 -17.22
C ASN A 52 -9.85 -10.00 -16.29
N ILE A 53 -9.79 -9.03 -15.37
CA ILE A 53 -10.94 -8.69 -14.50
C ILE A 53 -12.12 -8.17 -15.36
N ARG A 54 -11.87 -7.34 -16.38
CA ARG A 54 -12.91 -6.88 -17.32
C ARG A 54 -13.55 -8.03 -18.09
N GLU A 55 -12.80 -9.07 -18.39
CA GLU A 55 -13.27 -10.31 -19.02
C GLU A 55 -14.01 -11.24 -18.03
N GLY A 56 -14.16 -10.83 -16.78
CA GLY A 56 -14.89 -11.57 -15.74
C GLY A 56 -14.03 -12.51 -14.90
N ALA A 57 -12.70 -12.44 -15.00
CA ALA A 57 -11.84 -13.21 -14.12
C ALA A 57 -11.95 -12.74 -12.67
N MET A 58 -11.83 -13.69 -11.74
CA MET A 58 -11.96 -13.47 -10.30
C MET A 58 -10.67 -13.84 -9.58
N PRO A 59 -9.63 -12.98 -9.63
CA PRO A 59 -8.37 -13.27 -8.99
C PRO A 59 -8.52 -13.38 -7.47
N THR A 60 -7.63 -14.16 -6.86
CA THR A 60 -7.45 -14.28 -5.41
C THR A 60 -6.00 -14.00 -5.06
N THR A 61 -5.68 -13.91 -3.78
CA THR A 61 -4.31 -13.63 -3.33
C THR A 61 -3.88 -14.58 -2.22
N SER A 62 -2.57 -14.76 -2.10
CA SER A 62 -1.94 -15.43 -0.96
C SER A 62 -0.97 -14.48 -0.27
N GLN A 63 -1.01 -14.49 1.05
CA GLN A 63 -0.07 -13.74 1.87
C GLN A 63 1.35 -14.32 1.78
N VAL A 64 2.34 -13.56 2.20
CA VAL A 64 3.69 -14.07 2.50
C VAL A 64 3.59 -15.06 3.65
N ASN A 65 4.30 -16.21 3.55
CA ASN A 65 4.48 -17.14 4.67
C ASN A 65 5.83 -16.92 5.38
N PRO A 66 6.06 -17.49 6.59
CA PRO A 66 7.31 -17.28 7.33
C PRO A 66 8.56 -17.71 6.56
N GLU A 67 8.52 -18.81 5.81
CA GLU A 67 9.65 -19.30 5.02
C GLU A 67 10.03 -18.33 3.89
N GLN A 68 9.04 -17.73 3.24
CA GLN A 68 9.28 -16.72 2.21
C GLN A 68 9.89 -15.44 2.82
N ALA A 69 9.41 -15.01 3.97
CA ALA A 69 10.00 -13.87 4.69
C ALA A 69 11.43 -14.18 5.14
N LYS A 70 11.67 -15.39 5.69
CA LYS A 70 13.01 -15.86 6.08
C LYS A 70 13.96 -15.87 4.88
N ALA A 71 13.55 -16.44 3.75
CA ALA A 71 14.34 -16.49 2.52
C ALA A 71 14.71 -15.11 1.98
N ALA A 72 13.88 -14.08 2.23
CA ALA A 72 14.16 -12.70 1.84
C ALA A 72 15.10 -11.99 2.82
N PHE A 73 15.00 -12.25 4.12
CA PHE A 73 15.77 -11.59 5.17
C PHE A 73 17.17 -12.18 5.35
N GLU A 74 17.28 -13.49 5.34
CA GLU A 74 18.53 -14.19 5.68
C GLU A 74 19.74 -13.78 4.81
N PRO A 75 19.63 -13.61 3.47
CA PRO A 75 20.75 -13.12 2.66
C PRO A 75 21.28 -11.76 3.10
N LEU A 76 20.38 -10.85 3.52
CA LEU A 76 20.76 -9.52 3.98
C LEU A 76 21.53 -9.57 5.31
N LEU A 77 21.11 -10.46 6.22
CA LEU A 77 21.81 -10.67 7.50
C LEU A 77 23.20 -11.28 7.28
N LYS A 78 23.33 -12.23 6.33
CA LYS A 78 24.63 -12.82 5.93
C LYS A 78 25.57 -11.76 5.33
N GLU A 79 25.03 -10.75 4.67
CA GLU A 79 25.81 -9.58 4.20
C GLU A 79 26.14 -8.58 5.32
N GLY A 80 25.77 -8.87 6.57
CA GLY A 80 26.05 -8.01 7.71
C GLY A 80 25.15 -6.79 7.83
N LYS A 81 23.97 -6.80 7.22
CA LYS A 81 23.00 -5.70 7.25
C LYS A 81 21.92 -5.96 8.31
N ASP A 82 21.51 -4.92 9.01
CA ASP A 82 20.28 -4.92 9.82
C ASP A 82 19.07 -4.66 8.92
N ILE A 83 17.86 -5.01 9.36
CA ILE A 83 16.66 -4.96 8.51
C ILE A 83 15.55 -4.14 9.21
N LEU A 84 15.03 -3.13 8.49
CA LEU A 84 13.79 -2.44 8.84
C LEU A 84 12.72 -2.84 7.82
N HIS A 85 11.79 -3.71 8.21
CA HIS A 85 10.70 -4.17 7.37
C HIS A 85 9.42 -3.40 7.67
N LEU A 86 8.92 -2.66 6.68
CA LEU A 86 7.67 -1.90 6.72
C LEU A 86 6.56 -2.75 6.10
N ALA A 87 5.86 -3.50 6.95
CA ALA A 87 4.94 -4.55 6.55
C ALA A 87 3.55 -4.04 6.16
N PHE A 88 2.90 -4.73 5.24
CA PHE A 88 1.49 -4.59 4.90
C PHE A 88 0.59 -4.70 6.14
N SER A 89 -0.47 -3.91 6.19
CA SER A 89 -1.42 -3.89 7.32
C SER A 89 -1.85 -5.28 7.78
N SER A 90 -1.67 -5.55 9.08
CA SER A 90 -2.18 -6.76 9.72
C SER A 90 -3.72 -6.83 9.74
N GLY A 91 -4.39 -5.67 9.59
CA GLY A 91 -5.84 -5.60 9.43
C GLY A 91 -6.36 -6.15 8.09
N LEU A 92 -5.47 -6.34 7.08
CA LEU A 92 -5.81 -6.77 5.73
C LEU A 92 -5.16 -8.10 5.32
N SER A 93 -4.02 -8.47 5.92
CA SER A 93 -3.24 -9.66 5.57
C SER A 93 -2.47 -10.20 6.76
N GLY A 94 -2.23 -11.51 6.79
CA GLY A 94 -1.34 -12.14 7.76
C GLY A 94 0.16 -12.00 7.44
N SER A 95 0.55 -11.29 6.37
CA SER A 95 1.96 -11.13 5.95
C SER A 95 2.82 -10.49 7.04
N CYS A 96 2.32 -9.49 7.75
CA CYS A 96 3.04 -8.86 8.86
C CYS A 96 3.38 -9.86 9.96
N GLN A 97 2.45 -10.75 10.34
CA GLN A 97 2.70 -11.78 11.33
C GLN A 97 3.72 -12.81 10.83
N SER A 98 3.67 -13.18 9.55
CA SER A 98 4.65 -14.07 8.94
C SER A 98 6.07 -13.47 8.96
N ALA A 99 6.19 -12.17 8.67
CA ALA A 99 7.46 -11.46 8.74
C ALA A 99 8.00 -11.37 10.19
N ARG A 100 7.12 -11.21 11.20
CA ARG A 100 7.52 -11.23 12.61
C ARG A 100 8.04 -12.59 13.05
N ILE A 101 7.36 -13.67 12.68
CA ILE A 101 7.81 -15.04 12.98
C ILE A 101 9.21 -15.28 12.37
N ALA A 102 9.39 -14.93 11.09
CA ALA A 102 10.69 -15.06 10.45
C ALA A 102 11.79 -14.21 11.12
N ALA A 103 11.43 -12.99 11.55
CA ALA A 103 12.36 -12.10 12.25
C ALA A 103 12.79 -12.67 13.61
N GLU A 104 11.85 -13.25 14.38
CA GLU A 104 12.15 -13.91 15.67
C GLU A 104 13.09 -15.10 15.48
N GLU A 105 12.80 -16.00 14.55
CA GLU A 105 13.66 -17.15 14.25
C GLU A 105 15.07 -16.72 13.80
N LEU A 106 15.15 -15.74 12.89
CA LEU A 106 16.44 -15.23 12.40
C LEU A 106 17.22 -14.43 13.46
N GLN A 107 16.55 -13.81 14.43
CA GLN A 107 17.22 -13.11 15.51
C GLN A 107 17.98 -14.08 16.42
N ASP A 108 17.47 -15.31 16.61
CA ASP A 108 18.17 -16.37 17.35
C ASP A 108 19.40 -16.89 16.59
N GLU A 109 19.31 -16.95 15.25
CA GLU A 109 20.40 -17.41 14.38
C GLU A 109 21.49 -16.32 14.17
N TYR A 110 21.09 -15.04 14.19
CA TYR A 110 21.95 -13.86 13.94
C TYR A 110 21.85 -12.85 15.10
N PRO A 111 22.29 -13.20 16.32
CA PRO A 111 22.07 -12.37 17.51
C PRO A 111 22.79 -11.01 17.47
N GLU A 112 23.80 -10.86 16.60
CA GLU A 112 24.50 -9.58 16.40
C GLU A 112 23.79 -8.64 15.41
N ARG A 113 22.78 -9.13 14.68
CA ARG A 113 21.98 -8.34 13.75
C ARG A 113 20.71 -7.83 14.42
N LYS A 114 20.08 -6.82 13.83
CA LYS A 114 18.80 -6.29 14.28
C LYS A 114 17.78 -6.39 13.18
N ILE A 115 16.61 -6.95 13.48
CA ILE A 115 15.46 -7.02 12.58
C ILE A 115 14.29 -6.31 13.26
N VAL A 116 13.78 -5.28 12.63
CA VAL A 116 12.59 -4.54 13.11
C VAL A 116 11.48 -4.70 12.08
N VAL A 117 10.34 -5.22 12.50
CA VAL A 117 9.13 -5.36 11.67
C VAL A 117 8.05 -4.43 12.18
N ILE A 118 7.73 -3.41 11.40
CA ILE A 118 6.67 -2.44 11.69
C ILE A 118 5.41 -2.82 10.94
N ASP A 119 4.33 -3.06 11.67
CA ASP A 119 2.99 -3.08 11.08
C ASP A 119 2.62 -1.65 10.70
N THR A 120 2.58 -1.37 9.41
CA THR A 120 2.28 -0.01 8.96
C THR A 120 0.83 0.38 9.14
N LEU A 121 -0.07 -0.62 9.24
CA LEU A 121 -1.52 -0.43 9.19
C LEU A 121 -1.96 0.28 7.90
N LEU A 122 -1.20 0.12 6.81
CA LEU A 122 -1.39 0.75 5.50
C LEU A 122 -1.36 -0.28 4.39
N ALA A 123 -1.77 0.14 3.19
CA ALA A 123 -1.80 -0.63 1.95
C ALA A 123 -1.57 0.28 0.74
N ALA A 124 -1.27 -0.31 -0.41
CA ALA A 124 -1.04 0.39 -1.67
C ALA A 124 0.00 1.51 -1.50
N LEU A 125 -0.10 2.59 -2.24
CA LEU A 125 0.81 3.74 -2.07
C LEU A 125 0.68 4.47 -0.73
N GLY A 126 -0.26 4.12 0.15
CA GLY A 126 -0.23 4.57 1.54
C GLY A 126 0.95 3.94 2.30
N GLN A 127 1.14 2.63 2.15
CA GLN A 127 2.34 1.93 2.62
C GLN A 127 3.58 2.43 1.85
N GLY A 128 3.47 2.58 0.53
CA GLY A 128 4.52 3.12 -0.32
C GLY A 128 5.00 4.52 0.11
N LEU A 129 4.10 5.40 0.53
CA LEU A 129 4.44 6.74 1.03
C LEU A 129 5.24 6.66 2.34
N LEU A 130 4.89 5.75 3.25
CA LEU A 130 5.68 5.54 4.46
C LEU A 130 7.09 5.03 4.12
N VAL A 131 7.20 4.08 3.19
CA VAL A 131 8.49 3.56 2.68
C VAL A 131 9.29 4.67 2.01
N TYR A 132 8.65 5.50 1.20
CA TYR A 132 9.27 6.66 0.55
C TYR A 132 9.87 7.65 1.57
N LYS A 133 9.11 8.01 2.59
CA LYS A 133 9.60 8.90 3.66
C LYS A 133 10.74 8.26 4.47
N ALA A 134 10.65 6.96 4.75
CA ALA A 134 11.71 6.20 5.42
C ALA A 134 13.01 6.18 4.59
N ALA A 135 12.92 5.99 3.28
CA ALA A 135 14.06 6.02 2.37
C ALA A 135 14.73 7.40 2.35
N GLN A 136 13.94 8.48 2.29
CA GLN A 136 14.47 9.84 2.36
C GLN A 136 15.24 10.10 3.67
N LEU A 137 14.72 9.66 4.81
CA LEU A 137 15.42 9.82 6.11
C LEU A 137 16.73 9.03 6.13
N LYS A 138 16.73 7.81 5.60
CA LYS A 138 17.95 6.98 5.46
C LYS A 138 19.01 7.68 4.60
N GLU A 139 18.61 8.26 3.48
CA GLU A 139 19.51 9.01 2.57
C GLU A 139 20.07 10.29 3.22
N GLN A 140 19.33 10.89 4.12
CA GLN A 140 19.77 12.03 4.95
C GLN A 140 20.73 11.57 6.07
N GLY A 141 21.00 10.27 6.19
CA GLY A 141 21.96 9.72 7.14
C GLY A 141 21.33 9.31 8.48
N ALA A 142 20.00 9.19 8.58
CA ALA A 142 19.37 8.70 9.80
C ALA A 142 19.71 7.22 10.05
N SER A 143 19.89 6.86 11.32
CA SER A 143 20.05 5.48 11.76
C SER A 143 18.75 4.69 11.60
N MET A 144 18.86 3.35 11.61
CA MET A 144 17.69 2.49 11.53
C MET A 144 16.68 2.76 12.67
N ASP A 145 17.18 3.03 13.89
CA ASP A 145 16.32 3.31 15.03
C ASP A 145 15.57 4.63 14.88
N GLU A 146 16.23 5.68 14.39
CA GLU A 146 15.59 6.97 14.11
C GLU A 146 14.52 6.84 13.02
N VAL A 147 14.78 6.07 11.96
CA VAL A 147 13.80 5.82 10.89
C VAL A 147 12.64 4.98 11.40
N ALA A 148 12.91 3.94 12.17
CA ALA A 148 11.87 3.09 12.77
C ALA A 148 10.97 3.89 13.71
N ASP A 149 11.54 4.71 14.58
CA ASP A 149 10.82 5.61 15.49
C ASP A 149 9.96 6.62 14.73
N TRP A 150 10.50 7.17 13.64
CA TRP A 150 9.74 8.09 12.79
C TRP A 150 8.55 7.38 12.14
N CYS A 151 8.76 6.17 11.60
CA CYS A 151 7.70 5.37 10.98
C CYS A 151 6.60 5.03 12.00
N GLU A 152 6.95 4.56 13.20
CA GLU A 152 5.98 4.25 14.26
C GLU A 152 5.15 5.48 14.67
N LYS A 153 5.77 6.66 14.79
CA LYS A 153 5.10 7.89 15.16
C LYS A 153 4.22 8.49 14.05
N ASN A 154 4.50 8.18 12.77
CA ASN A 154 3.82 8.83 11.65
C ASN A 154 2.92 7.90 10.83
N LYS A 155 3.01 6.57 10.97
CA LYS A 155 2.15 5.62 10.24
C LYS A 155 0.66 5.91 10.41
N ASP A 156 0.23 6.33 11.60
CA ASP A 156 -1.16 6.66 11.91
C ASP A 156 -1.62 8.03 11.39
N TYR A 157 -0.71 8.78 10.82
CA TYR A 157 -0.97 10.08 10.21
C TYR A 157 -0.93 10.05 8.68
N ILE A 158 -0.76 8.88 8.05
CA ILE A 158 -0.93 8.75 6.61
C ILE A 158 -2.41 8.53 6.33
N ALA A 159 -3.06 9.59 5.88
CA ALA A 159 -4.46 9.54 5.45
C ALA A 159 -4.56 8.83 4.09
N SER A 160 -5.58 7.98 3.97
CA SER A 160 -5.85 7.15 2.79
C SER A 160 -7.31 7.28 2.43
N TYR A 161 -7.65 7.94 1.32
CA TYR A 161 -9.01 8.07 0.81
C TYR A 161 -9.15 7.36 -0.52
N VAL A 162 -10.14 6.48 -0.59
CA VAL A 162 -10.31 5.54 -1.69
C VAL A 162 -11.76 5.58 -2.20
N THR A 163 -11.92 5.45 -3.50
CA THR A 163 -13.20 5.12 -4.13
C THR A 163 -13.02 3.99 -5.12
N VAL A 164 -14.01 3.12 -5.24
CA VAL A 164 -14.05 2.01 -6.20
C VAL A 164 -15.31 2.11 -7.05
N ASP A 165 -15.35 1.37 -8.15
CA ASP A 165 -16.55 1.34 -8.99
C ASP A 165 -17.69 0.61 -8.31
N ASP A 166 -17.40 -0.49 -7.61
CA ASP A 166 -18.29 -1.18 -6.70
C ASP A 166 -17.52 -1.89 -5.57
N LEU A 167 -18.23 -2.32 -4.54
CA LEU A 167 -17.63 -2.99 -3.39
C LEU A 167 -17.55 -4.52 -3.55
N PHE A 168 -17.95 -5.06 -4.70
CA PHE A 168 -18.06 -6.50 -4.89
C PHE A 168 -16.71 -7.23 -4.70
N HIS A 169 -15.65 -6.71 -5.31
CA HIS A 169 -14.32 -7.32 -5.19
C HIS A 169 -13.79 -7.28 -3.75
N LEU A 170 -13.95 -6.15 -3.05
CA LEU A 170 -13.56 -6.00 -1.64
C LEU A 170 -14.36 -6.92 -0.71
N TYR A 171 -15.66 -7.04 -0.95
CA TYR A 171 -16.54 -7.95 -0.19
C TYR A 171 -16.17 -9.41 -0.44
N ARG A 172 -16.03 -9.81 -1.71
CA ARG A 172 -15.64 -11.16 -2.11
C ARG A 172 -14.29 -11.55 -1.50
N GLY A 173 -13.35 -10.62 -1.47
CA GLY A 173 -12.04 -10.80 -0.85
C GLY A 173 -12.08 -10.76 0.69
N GLY A 174 -13.22 -10.43 1.31
CA GLY A 174 -13.35 -10.35 2.77
C GLY A 174 -12.69 -9.11 3.42
N ARG A 175 -12.36 -8.06 2.65
CA ARG A 175 -11.71 -6.82 3.15
C ARG A 175 -12.71 -5.72 3.48
N VAL A 176 -13.98 -5.90 3.13
CA VAL A 176 -15.11 -5.13 3.67
C VAL A 176 -16.24 -6.06 4.09
N SER A 177 -17.06 -5.62 5.04
CA SER A 177 -18.19 -6.40 5.55
C SER A 177 -19.34 -6.50 4.53
N ARG A 178 -20.22 -7.50 4.71
CA ARG A 178 -21.43 -7.65 3.89
C ARG A 178 -22.36 -6.45 3.98
N SER A 179 -22.50 -5.87 5.17
CA SER A 179 -23.33 -4.67 5.39
C SER A 179 -22.82 -3.47 4.59
N SER A 180 -21.50 -3.31 4.49
CA SER A 180 -20.87 -2.28 3.66
C SER A 180 -21.11 -2.53 2.16
N ALA A 181 -21.02 -3.80 1.71
CA ALA A 181 -21.16 -4.18 0.30
C ALA A 181 -22.58 -3.96 -0.23
N VAL A 182 -23.62 -4.26 0.55
CA VAL A 182 -25.03 -4.03 0.18
C VAL A 182 -25.32 -2.57 -0.13
N LEU A 183 -24.65 -1.65 0.57
CA LEU A 183 -24.79 -0.21 0.34
C LEU A 183 -24.15 0.27 -0.97
N GLY A 184 -23.20 -0.48 -1.53
CA GLY A 184 -22.49 -0.12 -2.78
C GLY A 184 -23.10 -0.70 -4.06
N SER A 185 -24.11 -1.58 -3.97
CA SER A 185 -24.73 -2.24 -5.14
C SER A 185 -25.74 -1.39 -5.91
N MET A 186 -26.04 -0.18 -5.46
CA MET A 186 -26.98 0.71 -6.15
C MET A 186 -26.31 1.38 -7.36
N VAL A 187 -26.96 1.31 -8.51
CA VAL A 187 -26.46 1.90 -9.77
C VAL A 187 -26.09 3.37 -9.61
N GLY A 188 -24.85 3.69 -9.95
CA GLY A 188 -24.33 5.05 -9.91
C GLY A 188 -23.93 5.57 -8.53
N ILE A 189 -24.04 4.75 -7.48
CA ILE A 189 -23.51 5.09 -6.14
C ILE A 189 -22.06 4.64 -6.03
N LYS A 190 -21.20 5.54 -5.59
CA LYS A 190 -19.76 5.28 -5.36
C LYS A 190 -19.44 5.38 -3.87
N PRO A 191 -18.75 4.39 -3.30
CA PRO A 191 -18.35 4.44 -1.89
C PRO A 191 -17.19 5.41 -1.69
N ILE A 192 -17.14 6.02 -0.53
CA ILE A 192 -15.96 6.70 0.03
C ILE A 192 -15.41 5.83 1.15
N ILE A 193 -14.18 5.44 1.01
CA ILE A 193 -13.50 4.47 1.87
C ILE A 193 -12.26 5.14 2.46
N ARG A 194 -11.95 4.84 3.69
CA ARG A 194 -10.65 5.15 4.32
C ARG A 194 -10.01 3.88 4.90
N VAL A 195 -8.73 3.96 5.22
CA VAL A 195 -8.08 3.01 6.11
C VAL A 195 -8.25 3.53 7.53
N ASN A 196 -8.84 2.74 8.42
CA ASN A 196 -9.07 3.14 9.80
C ASN A 196 -7.86 2.87 10.70
N GLU A 197 -7.98 3.18 11.99
CA GLU A 197 -6.92 3.06 12.99
C GLU A 197 -6.46 1.61 13.23
N GLU A 198 -7.30 0.62 12.87
CA GLU A 198 -6.94 -0.81 12.90
C GLU A 198 -6.29 -1.29 11.59
N GLY A 199 -6.03 -0.39 10.64
CA GLY A 199 -5.49 -0.75 9.33
C GLY A 199 -6.48 -1.47 8.41
N LYS A 200 -7.79 -1.39 8.69
CA LYS A 200 -8.88 -2.00 7.91
C LYS A 200 -9.55 -0.98 6.99
N LEU A 201 -10.17 -1.47 5.92
CA LEU A 201 -10.99 -0.63 5.06
C LEU A 201 -12.34 -0.34 5.71
N GLU A 202 -12.68 0.93 5.82
CA GLU A 202 -13.93 1.42 6.38
C GLU A 202 -14.68 2.27 5.34
N VAL A 203 -15.93 1.92 5.05
CA VAL A 203 -16.82 2.73 4.20
C VAL A 203 -17.41 3.85 5.05
N ILE A 204 -16.90 5.07 4.85
CA ILE A 204 -17.28 6.26 5.63
C ILE A 204 -18.38 7.09 4.96
N GLY A 205 -18.70 6.80 3.70
CA GLY A 205 -19.73 7.53 2.97
C GLY A 205 -20.04 6.91 1.62
N LYS A 206 -21.01 7.50 0.97
CA LYS A 206 -21.44 7.17 -0.37
C LYS A 206 -21.94 8.42 -1.08
N VAL A 207 -21.59 8.53 -2.35
CA VAL A 207 -22.02 9.67 -3.20
C VAL A 207 -22.54 9.18 -4.54
N ARG A 208 -23.36 9.97 -5.20
CA ARG A 208 -23.87 9.64 -6.53
C ARG A 208 -22.91 10.17 -7.60
N GLY A 209 -22.39 9.27 -8.41
CA GLY A 209 -21.56 9.57 -9.57
C GLY A 209 -20.06 9.60 -9.27
N ARG A 210 -19.27 9.13 -10.23
CA ARG A 210 -17.81 8.99 -10.17
C ARG A 210 -17.11 10.33 -9.92
N LYS A 211 -17.48 11.37 -10.67
CA LYS A 211 -16.90 12.72 -10.53
C LYS A 211 -17.06 13.27 -9.11
N LYS A 212 -18.24 13.05 -8.50
CA LYS A 212 -18.48 13.48 -7.11
C LYS A 212 -17.64 12.70 -6.11
N ALA A 213 -17.47 11.39 -6.33
CA ALA A 213 -16.61 10.59 -5.46
C ALA A 213 -15.15 11.09 -5.48
N ILE A 214 -14.60 11.33 -6.68
CA ILE A 214 -13.25 11.89 -6.85
C ILE A 214 -13.12 13.25 -6.15
N GLN A 215 -14.08 14.14 -6.33
CA GLN A 215 -14.07 15.45 -5.64
C GLN A 215 -14.12 15.30 -4.12
N THR A 216 -14.88 14.31 -3.62
CA THR A 216 -15.02 14.07 -2.19
C THR A 216 -13.71 13.56 -1.59
N ILE A 217 -13.06 12.54 -2.19
CA ILE A 217 -11.80 12.04 -1.64
C ILE A 217 -10.70 13.11 -1.66
N ILE A 218 -10.61 13.94 -2.72
CA ILE A 218 -9.66 15.06 -2.78
C ILE A 218 -9.95 16.05 -1.64
N LYS A 219 -11.20 16.49 -1.49
CA LYS A 219 -11.59 17.44 -0.46
C LYS A 219 -11.25 16.91 0.92
N ASP A 220 -11.67 15.66 1.23
CA ASP A 220 -11.49 15.04 2.54
C ASP A 220 -10.01 14.88 2.90
N LEU A 221 -9.14 14.57 1.93
CA LEU A 221 -7.69 14.53 2.14
C LEU A 221 -7.12 15.94 2.39
N MET A 222 -7.45 16.90 1.52
CA MET A 222 -6.86 18.24 1.59
C MET A 222 -7.28 19.04 2.81
N GLU A 223 -8.46 18.76 3.39
CA GLU A 223 -8.89 19.34 4.67
C GLU A 223 -8.09 18.80 5.88
N ARG A 224 -7.38 17.69 5.71
CA ARG A 224 -6.60 17.02 6.77
C ARG A 224 -5.10 17.05 6.56
N ILE A 225 -4.65 17.37 5.36
CA ILE A 225 -3.22 17.37 5.04
C ILE A 225 -2.44 18.19 6.07
N ARG A 226 -1.28 17.69 6.47
CA ARG A 226 -0.42 18.38 7.46
C ARG A 226 0.14 19.68 6.88
N ASP A 227 0.19 20.72 7.69
CA ASP A 227 0.76 22.00 7.27
C ASP A 227 2.20 21.83 6.76
N GLY A 228 2.47 22.38 5.59
CA GLY A 228 3.76 22.27 4.91
C GLY A 228 4.00 20.95 4.15
N GLU A 229 3.11 19.95 4.24
CA GLU A 229 3.22 18.77 3.39
C GLU A 229 2.88 19.12 1.95
N LYS A 230 3.74 18.69 1.02
CA LYS A 230 3.63 18.97 -0.42
C LYS A 230 3.64 17.71 -1.28
N THR A 231 3.63 16.55 -0.63
CA THR A 231 3.68 15.24 -1.29
C THR A 231 2.32 14.56 -1.21
N VAL A 232 1.78 14.16 -2.35
CA VAL A 232 0.56 13.33 -2.46
C VAL A 232 0.84 12.18 -3.40
N PHE A 233 0.47 10.97 -3.00
CA PHE A 233 0.54 9.79 -3.83
C PHE A 233 -0.85 9.39 -4.32
N ILE A 234 -0.95 8.93 -5.57
CA ILE A 234 -2.20 8.52 -6.22
C ILE A 234 -2.02 7.10 -6.74
N SER A 235 -2.89 6.19 -6.31
CA SER A 235 -2.98 4.85 -6.89
C SER A 235 -4.21 4.73 -7.79
N HIS A 236 -4.08 4.05 -8.94
CA HIS A 236 -5.20 3.84 -9.85
C HIS A 236 -5.29 2.39 -10.37
N GLY A 237 -6.52 1.91 -10.56
CA GLY A 237 -6.83 0.61 -11.15
C GLY A 237 -7.24 0.73 -12.61
N ASP A 238 -6.27 0.99 -13.50
CA ASP A 238 -6.42 1.17 -14.93
C ASP A 238 -7.41 2.30 -15.35
N CYS A 239 -7.29 3.44 -14.64
CA CYS A 239 -8.00 4.70 -14.91
C CYS A 239 -7.03 5.89 -14.84
N LEU A 240 -5.94 5.83 -15.62
CA LEU A 240 -4.85 6.80 -15.60
C LEU A 240 -5.31 8.23 -15.91
N GLU A 241 -6.23 8.41 -16.86
CA GLU A 241 -6.75 9.74 -17.22
C GLU A 241 -7.38 10.46 -16.01
N GLU A 242 -8.13 9.73 -15.19
CA GLU A 242 -8.71 10.29 -13.97
C GLU A 242 -7.63 10.59 -12.93
N ALA A 243 -6.61 9.74 -12.78
CA ALA A 243 -5.48 9.96 -11.87
C ALA A 243 -4.68 11.21 -12.28
N GLU A 244 -4.41 11.39 -13.57
CA GLU A 244 -3.74 12.58 -14.10
C GLU A 244 -4.59 13.86 -13.87
N ALA A 245 -5.89 13.79 -14.05
CA ALA A 245 -6.78 14.91 -13.75
C ALA A 245 -6.75 15.29 -12.25
N ILE A 246 -6.67 14.29 -11.36
CA ILE A 246 -6.49 14.51 -9.91
C ILE A 246 -5.14 15.19 -9.67
N LYS A 247 -4.06 14.69 -10.25
CA LYS A 247 -2.71 15.25 -10.13
C LYS A 247 -2.68 16.72 -10.52
N GLN A 248 -3.23 17.06 -11.71
CA GLN A 248 -3.29 18.44 -12.17
C GLN A 248 -4.06 19.33 -11.18
N LYS A 249 -5.21 18.85 -10.70
CA LYS A 249 -5.99 19.59 -9.71
C LYS A 249 -5.22 19.79 -8.39
N LEU A 250 -4.51 18.79 -7.90
CA LEU A 250 -3.70 18.91 -6.68
C LEU A 250 -2.57 19.94 -6.84
N ILE A 251 -1.93 19.98 -8.01
CA ILE A 251 -0.88 20.96 -8.31
C ILE A 251 -1.46 22.37 -8.44
N THR A 252 -2.53 22.54 -9.25
CA THR A 252 -3.04 23.87 -9.58
C THR A 252 -3.85 24.51 -8.47
N ASP A 253 -4.72 23.76 -7.81
CA ASP A 253 -5.69 24.31 -6.85
C ASP A 253 -5.15 24.26 -5.40
N TYR A 254 -4.23 23.32 -5.08
CA TYR A 254 -3.73 23.11 -3.73
C TYR A 254 -2.21 23.29 -3.58
N GLY A 255 -1.50 23.58 -4.68
CA GLY A 255 -0.07 23.87 -4.66
C GLY A 255 0.80 22.68 -4.21
N MET A 256 0.38 21.44 -4.53
CA MET A 256 1.20 20.27 -4.29
C MET A 256 2.39 20.24 -5.26
N GLU A 257 3.56 19.87 -4.78
CA GLU A 257 4.82 19.93 -5.53
C GLU A 257 5.30 18.55 -5.98
N ASN A 258 5.07 17.51 -5.17
CA ASN A 258 5.42 16.13 -5.47
C ASN A 258 4.17 15.27 -5.52
N VAL A 259 3.60 15.08 -6.71
CA VAL A 259 2.43 14.22 -6.92
C VAL A 259 2.83 13.04 -7.79
N GLN A 260 2.89 11.86 -7.17
CA GLN A 260 3.23 10.60 -7.85
C GLN A 260 1.98 9.80 -8.16
N ILE A 261 2.00 9.12 -9.31
CA ILE A 261 0.92 8.23 -9.77
C ILE A 261 1.53 6.87 -10.05
N GLU A 262 0.95 5.82 -9.47
CA GLU A 262 1.29 4.43 -9.78
C GLU A 262 0.03 3.59 -9.94
N TYR A 263 0.15 2.47 -10.63
CA TYR A 263 -0.89 1.47 -10.66
C TYR A 263 -1.12 0.88 -9.26
N VAL A 264 -2.37 0.58 -8.95
CA VAL A 264 -2.67 -0.41 -7.92
C VAL A 264 -2.19 -1.77 -8.45
N GLY A 265 -1.23 -2.37 -7.76
CA GLY A 265 -0.58 -3.62 -8.15
C GLY A 265 -1.52 -4.84 -8.07
N PRO A 266 -1.06 -6.00 -8.59
CA PRO A 266 -1.91 -7.17 -8.75
C PRO A 266 -2.53 -7.71 -7.45
N VAL A 267 -1.82 -7.59 -6.33
CA VAL A 267 -2.30 -8.07 -5.02
C VAL A 267 -3.47 -7.24 -4.52
N ILE A 268 -3.33 -5.93 -4.52
CA ILE A 268 -4.39 -5.01 -4.07
C ILE A 268 -5.50 -4.96 -5.14
N GLY A 269 -5.16 -4.94 -6.43
CA GLY A 269 -6.08 -4.91 -7.56
C GLY A 269 -7.04 -6.09 -7.61
N ALA A 270 -6.60 -7.29 -7.20
CA ALA A 270 -7.44 -8.48 -7.07
C ALA A 270 -8.64 -8.29 -6.11
N HIS A 271 -8.49 -7.39 -5.13
CA HIS A 271 -9.52 -7.10 -4.13
C HIS A 271 -10.28 -5.81 -4.41
N THR A 272 -9.70 -4.87 -5.16
CA THR A 272 -10.34 -3.57 -5.41
C THR A 272 -11.04 -3.49 -6.77
N GLY A 273 -10.60 -4.30 -7.72
CA GLY A 273 -11.14 -4.32 -9.08
C GLY A 273 -10.70 -3.12 -9.93
N VAL A 274 -11.23 -3.08 -11.15
CA VAL A 274 -11.00 -1.98 -12.11
C VAL A 274 -11.60 -0.69 -11.59
N GLY A 275 -10.95 0.44 -11.90
CA GLY A 275 -11.47 1.78 -11.57
C GLY A 275 -11.25 2.19 -10.12
N VAL A 276 -10.48 1.43 -9.30
CA VAL A 276 -10.07 1.94 -7.99
C VAL A 276 -9.24 3.21 -8.16
N LEU A 277 -9.52 4.21 -7.33
CA LEU A 277 -8.73 5.43 -7.17
C LEU A 277 -8.50 5.68 -5.70
N ALA A 278 -7.25 5.88 -5.33
CA ALA A 278 -6.85 6.17 -3.96
C ALA A 278 -5.84 7.31 -3.93
N ILE A 279 -5.93 8.15 -2.91
CA ILE A 279 -5.02 9.27 -2.67
C ILE A 279 -4.50 9.22 -1.24
N PHE A 280 -3.22 9.54 -1.07
CA PHE A 280 -2.50 9.38 0.18
C PHE A 280 -1.61 10.59 0.46
N ALA A 281 -1.62 11.06 1.69
CA ALA A 281 -0.71 12.10 2.15
C ALA A 281 -0.46 11.99 3.67
N LEU A 282 0.62 12.59 4.13
CA LEU A 282 0.83 12.81 5.56
C LEU A 282 -0.15 13.91 6.03
N ALA A 283 -0.95 13.60 7.03
CA ALA A 283 -2.07 14.41 7.49
C ALA A 283 -2.01 14.64 9.01
N ASN A 284 -2.94 15.41 9.55
CA ASN A 284 -3.09 15.62 10.99
C ASN A 284 -3.90 14.49 11.66
N SER A 285 -4.63 13.71 10.87
CA SER A 285 -5.37 12.50 11.27
C SER A 285 -5.63 11.61 10.05
N ARG A 286 -5.88 10.33 10.30
CA ARG A 286 -6.38 9.41 9.26
C ARG A 286 -7.76 9.76 8.76
#